data_75ebf9915e821499417b8ca75626ee21
#
_entry.id   75ebf9915e821499417b8ca75626ee21
#
_cell.length_a   1.000
_cell.length_b   1.000
_cell.length_c   1.000
_cell.angle_alpha   90.00
_cell.angle_beta   90.00
_cell.angle_gamma   90.00
#
_symmetry.space_group_name_H-M   'P 1'
#
loop_
_entity.id
_entity.type
_entity.pdbx_description
1 polymer ?
#
loop_
_entity_poly.entity_id
_entity_poly.type
_entity_poly.pdbx_seq_one_letter_code
_entity_poly.pdbx_strand_id
1 'polypeptide(L)'
;MKKLLTLLLAVAAATDLSAEGYQVNNLSTRQTGMGHVGTAMKLNSESIFFNPAATVFQGSKFDLSVGAAGILSYCTYTPSPTMENGLYAGNRPEWKSDNKMSTPIYAYFNYKPADRWAVGVGFFTPNGSTMNWGDNWPGAHLVQEINLAAYTVQPTVSFKICDQLSIGAGLMVTWGNFDLSRSMLPVGENATTKMIAGGLQQVASQYNAAAQQYEAAGDAAKAAEYKAMAQGATQSAATAYDNALISAKLEGDSKVAVGVNAGILWDINPEWSLAMSYRSRMNMKVKTGHGTLDYRDPFVQAVLEASKMIPGLDQGTFSAELPLPTTVTWGVSFRPAVKWEFAVDLQWVGWSAYEALNVEFNEKELGIDPIYSVKNYSNTLTFRFGAQYRACDWLTARMGMYVDESPVSSDYLNPETPSMTKVSYTAGLSFRPRKYVSIDLAYCYVSSADPERTGSYPIYSYQDNTKLESIFSGNYKLHAHVLSFGLGFNF
;
A
#
# COMPACT_ATOMS: atom_id res chain seq x y z
N MET A 1 19.86 8.29 -33.87
CA MET A 1 18.56 7.74 -33.55
C MET A 1 18.58 6.20 -33.38
N LYS A 2 18.97 5.38 -34.39
CA LYS A 2 18.98 3.91 -34.21
C LYS A 2 19.83 3.42 -33.03
N LYS A 3 21.02 3.97 -32.80
CA LYS A 3 21.89 3.56 -31.67
C LYS A 3 21.35 3.95 -30.29
N LEU A 4 20.57 5.02 -30.19
CA LEU A 4 19.91 5.46 -28.95
C LEU A 4 18.70 4.53 -28.62
N LEU A 5 17.95 4.14 -29.67
CA LEU A 5 16.84 3.19 -29.55
C LEU A 5 17.32 1.78 -29.15
N THR A 6 18.47 1.37 -29.69
CA THR A 6 19.11 0.07 -29.34
C THR A 6 19.66 0.09 -27.92
N LEU A 7 20.18 1.22 -27.43
CA LEU A 7 20.64 1.39 -26.06
C LEU A 7 19.45 1.36 -25.06
N LEU A 8 18.33 2.01 -25.40
CA LEU A 8 17.11 2.00 -24.61
C LEU A 8 16.47 0.60 -24.54
N LEU A 9 16.50 -0.16 -25.65
CA LEU A 9 16.04 -1.55 -25.68
C LEU A 9 16.99 -2.53 -24.97
N ALA A 10 18.30 -2.25 -24.94
CA ALA A 10 19.29 -3.07 -24.25
C ALA A 10 19.25 -2.86 -22.72
N VAL A 11 18.89 -1.68 -22.23
CA VAL A 11 18.70 -1.39 -20.80
C VAL A 11 17.43 -2.09 -20.29
N ALA A 12 16.40 -2.25 -21.13
CA ALA A 12 15.17 -2.97 -20.77
C ALA A 12 15.32 -4.50 -20.71
N ALA A 13 16.44 -5.07 -21.21
CA ALA A 13 16.64 -6.52 -21.33
C ALA A 13 17.55 -7.14 -20.26
N ALA A 14 18.05 -6.38 -19.28
CA ALA A 14 19.15 -6.83 -18.42
C ALA A 14 18.91 -6.71 -16.91
N THR A 15 17.64 -6.55 -16.44
CA THR A 15 17.38 -6.48 -14.99
C THR A 15 16.22 -7.41 -14.63
N ASP A 16 16.42 -8.22 -13.58
CA ASP A 16 15.34 -8.87 -12.83
C ASP A 16 14.49 -7.76 -12.23
N LEU A 17 13.36 -7.45 -12.86
CA LEU A 17 12.52 -6.30 -12.59
C LEU A 17 11.50 -6.63 -11.49
N SER A 18 11.50 -5.91 -10.42
CA SER A 18 10.66 -6.14 -9.22
C SER A 18 9.98 -4.84 -8.71
N ALA A 19 8.76 -4.83 -8.13
CA ALA A 19 7.83 -3.69 -7.94
C ALA A 19 7.87 -2.89 -6.62
N GLU A 20 7.38 -1.62 -6.62
CA GLU A 20 7.28 -0.68 -5.47
C GLU A 20 6.55 -1.28 -4.24
N GLY A 21 6.98 -0.88 -3.03
CA GLY A 21 6.33 -1.21 -1.77
C GLY A 21 4.93 -0.55 -1.62
N TYR A 22 4.80 0.48 -0.78
CA TYR A 22 3.54 1.20 -0.53
C TYR A 22 3.54 2.65 -1.08
N GLN A 23 4.31 2.95 -2.12
CA GLN A 23 4.29 4.25 -2.79
C GLN A 23 3.08 4.35 -3.73
N VAL A 24 2.44 5.54 -3.79
CA VAL A 24 1.28 5.81 -4.66
C VAL A 24 1.71 6.67 -5.85
N ASN A 25 1.49 6.18 -7.07
CA ASN A 25 1.85 6.84 -8.33
C ASN A 25 0.65 7.52 -9.03
N ASN A 26 -0.23 8.19 -8.26
CA ASN A 26 -1.48 8.78 -8.79
C ASN A 26 -1.73 10.18 -8.22
N LEU A 27 -0.68 11.02 -8.18
CA LEU A 27 -0.68 12.33 -7.53
C LEU A 27 -0.86 13.50 -8.50
N SER A 28 -1.25 13.23 -9.72
CA SER A 28 -1.73 14.15 -10.74
C SER A 28 -2.44 13.37 -11.82
N THR A 29 -3.68 13.73 -12.14
CA THR A 29 -4.44 13.05 -13.21
C THR A 29 -3.77 13.19 -14.56
N ARG A 30 -3.22 14.37 -14.87
CA ARG A 30 -2.48 14.58 -16.12
C ARG A 30 -1.27 13.66 -16.23
N GLN A 31 -0.51 13.51 -15.15
CA GLN A 31 0.71 12.70 -15.14
C GLN A 31 0.40 11.20 -14.98
N THR A 32 -0.70 10.82 -14.31
CA THR A 32 -1.22 9.45 -14.35
C THR A 32 -1.45 9.03 -15.81
N GLY A 33 -2.05 9.88 -16.65
CA GLY A 33 -2.24 9.59 -18.06
C GLY A 33 -0.95 9.62 -18.92
N MET A 34 0.18 10.03 -18.34
CA MET A 34 1.48 10.21 -19.03
C MET A 34 2.61 9.39 -18.37
N GLY A 35 2.31 8.21 -17.82
CA GLY A 35 3.31 7.36 -17.18
C GLY A 35 3.90 7.93 -15.90
N HIS A 36 3.21 8.87 -15.25
CA HIS A 36 3.63 9.56 -14.03
C HIS A 36 5.02 10.23 -14.13
N VAL A 37 5.43 10.65 -15.33
CA VAL A 37 6.62 11.49 -15.56
C VAL A 37 6.33 12.94 -15.19
N GLY A 38 7.32 13.69 -14.72
CA GLY A 38 7.05 15.08 -14.36
C GLY A 38 8.25 15.88 -13.90
N THR A 39 9.37 15.23 -13.60
CA THR A 39 10.52 15.85 -12.95
C THR A 39 11.12 17.01 -13.75
N ALA A 40 11.23 16.88 -15.08
CA ALA A 40 11.74 17.93 -15.98
C ALA A 40 10.63 18.71 -16.72
N MET A 41 9.36 18.47 -16.37
CA MET A 41 8.22 19.13 -16.99
C MET A 41 7.78 20.37 -16.21
N LYS A 42 7.12 21.31 -16.89
CA LYS A 42 6.56 22.54 -16.29
C LYS A 42 5.06 22.30 -16.03
N LEU A 43 4.72 21.78 -14.87
CA LEU A 43 3.36 21.30 -14.53
C LEU A 43 2.53 22.31 -13.72
N ASN A 44 2.99 23.57 -13.64
CA ASN A 44 2.41 24.62 -12.81
C ASN A 44 2.37 24.19 -11.32
N SER A 45 1.20 24.27 -10.67
CA SER A 45 1.06 23.89 -9.26
C SER A 45 1.37 22.41 -8.96
N GLU A 46 1.13 21.49 -9.90
CA GLU A 46 1.45 20.06 -9.71
C GLU A 46 2.97 19.80 -9.62
N SER A 47 3.80 20.72 -10.12
CA SER A 47 5.26 20.66 -9.93
C SER A 47 5.68 20.65 -8.45
N ILE A 48 4.84 21.12 -7.52
CA ILE A 48 5.07 21.03 -6.08
C ILE A 48 5.43 19.60 -5.68
N PHE A 49 4.74 18.62 -6.23
CA PHE A 49 5.06 17.21 -5.98
C PHE A 49 6.27 16.73 -6.80
N PHE A 50 6.26 16.92 -8.14
CA PHE A 50 7.25 16.29 -9.04
C PHE A 50 8.63 16.91 -8.93
N ASN A 51 8.71 18.25 -8.97
CA ASN A 51 9.94 19.02 -8.83
C ASN A 51 9.61 20.46 -8.43
N PRO A 52 9.84 20.86 -7.18
CA PRO A 52 9.51 22.20 -6.71
C PRO A 52 10.17 23.32 -7.50
N ALA A 53 11.35 23.06 -8.13
CA ALA A 53 12.02 24.05 -8.96
C ALA A 53 11.22 24.46 -10.21
N ALA A 54 10.31 23.62 -10.69
CA ALA A 54 9.52 23.89 -11.88
C ALA A 54 8.33 24.83 -11.63
N THR A 55 7.92 25.06 -10.38
CA THR A 55 6.76 25.91 -10.04
C THR A 55 6.92 27.36 -10.47
N VAL A 56 8.16 27.89 -10.51
CA VAL A 56 8.45 29.27 -10.93
C VAL A 56 8.27 29.51 -12.43
N PHE A 57 8.20 28.44 -13.24
CA PHE A 57 7.94 28.51 -14.67
C PHE A 57 6.44 28.60 -15.03
N GLN A 58 5.57 28.64 -14.04
CA GLN A 58 4.14 28.84 -14.22
C GLN A 58 3.85 30.10 -15.08
N GLY A 59 2.98 29.93 -16.09
CA GLY A 59 2.64 31.01 -17.02
C GLY A 59 1.59 32.00 -16.51
N SER A 60 0.78 31.61 -15.51
CA SER A 60 -0.27 32.41 -14.87
C SER A 60 0.21 32.94 -13.51
N LYS A 61 -0.53 33.87 -12.93
CA LYS A 61 -0.24 34.41 -11.59
C LYS A 61 -0.63 33.41 -10.49
N PHE A 62 -1.76 32.73 -10.70
CA PHE A 62 -2.30 31.70 -9.81
C PHE A 62 -2.57 30.42 -10.58
N ASP A 63 -2.31 29.30 -9.98
CA ASP A 63 -2.66 27.96 -10.51
C ASP A 63 -3.14 27.07 -9.36
N LEU A 64 -4.27 26.42 -9.57
CA LEU A 64 -4.87 25.46 -8.67
C LEU A 64 -5.14 24.17 -9.43
N SER A 65 -4.72 23.05 -8.90
CA SER A 65 -5.05 21.72 -9.42
C SER A 65 -5.57 20.83 -8.29
N VAL A 66 -6.69 20.17 -8.52
CA VAL A 66 -7.28 19.22 -7.57
C VAL A 66 -7.71 17.97 -8.30
N GLY A 67 -7.63 16.82 -7.64
CA GLY A 67 -8.10 15.58 -8.23
C GLY A 67 -8.05 14.40 -7.29
N ALA A 68 -8.58 13.30 -7.79
CA ALA A 68 -8.62 12.00 -7.12
C ALA A 68 -8.43 10.87 -8.11
N ALA A 69 -7.95 9.74 -7.61
CA ALA A 69 -7.94 8.49 -8.36
C ALA A 69 -8.72 7.42 -7.60
N GLY A 70 -9.36 6.49 -8.31
CA GLY A 70 -9.91 5.26 -7.78
C GLY A 70 -9.01 4.10 -8.21
N ILE A 71 -8.38 3.42 -7.25
CA ILE A 71 -7.49 2.27 -7.47
C ILE A 71 -8.25 1.01 -7.08
N LEU A 72 -8.49 0.13 -8.05
CA LEU A 72 -9.05 -1.20 -7.87
C LEU A 72 -7.93 -2.22 -8.05
N SER A 73 -7.41 -2.76 -6.97
CA SER A 73 -6.33 -3.74 -6.96
C SER A 73 -6.86 -5.15 -6.69
N TYR A 74 -6.30 -6.13 -7.39
CA TYR A 74 -6.66 -7.54 -7.27
C TYR A 74 -5.40 -8.35 -7.05
N CYS A 75 -5.41 -9.17 -6.02
CA CYS A 75 -4.33 -10.11 -5.74
C CYS A 75 -4.91 -11.51 -5.58
N THR A 76 -4.19 -12.49 -6.10
CA THR A 76 -4.53 -13.90 -5.98
C THR A 76 -3.37 -14.64 -5.36
N TYR A 77 -3.65 -15.56 -4.44
CA TYR A 77 -2.69 -16.44 -3.80
C TYR A 77 -3.03 -17.89 -4.07
N THR A 78 -2.03 -18.69 -4.43
CA THR A 78 -2.10 -20.16 -4.56
C THR A 78 -0.98 -20.77 -3.74
N PRO A 79 -1.25 -21.69 -2.79
CA PRO A 79 -0.21 -22.27 -1.94
C PRO A 79 0.82 -23.06 -2.74
N SER A 80 2.06 -23.06 -2.27
CA SER A 80 3.13 -23.91 -2.85
C SER A 80 2.85 -25.39 -2.58
N PRO A 81 3.24 -26.31 -3.49
CA PRO A 81 3.19 -27.75 -3.25
C PRO A 81 3.99 -28.20 -2.02
N THR A 82 5.02 -27.43 -1.67
CA THR A 82 5.98 -27.73 -0.59
C THR A 82 5.59 -27.16 0.76
N MET A 83 4.42 -26.53 0.90
CA MET A 83 3.92 -26.14 2.23
C MET A 83 3.78 -27.38 3.10
N GLU A 84 4.60 -27.47 4.17
CA GLU A 84 4.81 -28.64 5.02
C GLU A 84 3.55 -29.19 5.72
N ASN A 85 2.46 -28.45 5.72
CA ASN A 85 1.27 -28.84 6.50
C ASN A 85 0.30 -29.80 5.80
N GLY A 86 0.64 -30.35 4.64
CA GLY A 86 -0.17 -31.41 4.00
C GLY A 86 -1.60 -31.00 3.60
N LEU A 87 -2.04 -29.84 4.01
CA LEU A 87 -3.40 -29.30 3.90
C LEU A 87 -3.87 -29.14 2.45
N TYR A 88 -2.94 -29.09 1.48
CA TYR A 88 -3.25 -28.79 0.09
C TYR A 88 -2.59 -29.72 -0.92
N ALA A 89 -2.07 -30.88 -0.48
CA ALA A 89 -1.49 -31.87 -1.36
C ALA A 89 -2.55 -32.40 -2.34
N GLY A 90 -2.53 -31.92 -3.57
CA GLY A 90 -3.37 -32.40 -4.68
C GLY A 90 -4.45 -31.46 -5.16
N ASN A 91 -5.09 -30.66 -4.32
CA ASN A 91 -6.03 -29.62 -4.71
C ASN A 91 -5.57 -28.29 -4.12
N ARG A 92 -5.12 -27.36 -4.98
CA ARG A 92 -4.62 -26.04 -4.54
C ARG A 92 -5.70 -25.00 -4.79
N PRO A 93 -6.55 -24.71 -3.80
CA PRO A 93 -7.53 -23.67 -3.96
C PRO A 93 -6.82 -22.32 -4.13
N GLU A 94 -7.42 -21.45 -4.92
CA GLU A 94 -6.98 -20.10 -5.17
C GLU A 94 -7.75 -19.16 -4.24
N TRP A 95 -7.03 -18.31 -3.48
CA TRP A 95 -7.62 -17.25 -2.67
C TRP A 95 -7.45 -15.91 -3.37
N LYS A 96 -8.51 -15.11 -3.37
CA LYS A 96 -8.55 -13.78 -3.99
C LYS A 96 -8.75 -12.74 -2.92
N SER A 97 -7.99 -11.65 -3.02
CA SER A 97 -8.22 -10.50 -2.15
C SER A 97 -9.54 -9.81 -2.50
N ASP A 98 -10.22 -9.28 -1.48
CA ASP A 98 -11.42 -8.43 -1.60
C ASP A 98 -11.06 -7.00 -1.17
N ASN A 99 -10.19 -6.35 -1.95
CA ASN A 99 -9.69 -5.03 -1.65
C ASN A 99 -10.75 -3.97 -1.92
N LYS A 100 -11.01 -3.12 -0.93
CA LYS A 100 -11.79 -1.89 -1.13
C LYS A 100 -11.07 -0.96 -2.09
N MET A 101 -11.81 -0.17 -2.86
CA MET A 101 -11.25 0.85 -3.74
C MET A 101 -10.47 1.89 -2.91
N SER A 102 -9.17 2.04 -3.19
CA SER A 102 -8.35 3.10 -2.61
C SER A 102 -8.54 4.39 -3.39
N THR A 103 -8.64 5.51 -2.66
CA THR A 103 -8.95 6.83 -3.25
C THR A 103 -7.91 7.87 -2.88
N PRO A 104 -6.67 7.81 -3.43
CA PRO A 104 -5.70 8.88 -3.24
C PRO A 104 -6.21 10.20 -3.84
N ILE A 105 -5.95 11.28 -3.13
CA ILE A 105 -6.37 12.63 -3.49
C ILE A 105 -5.17 13.57 -3.56
N TYR A 106 -5.31 14.65 -4.33
CA TYR A 106 -4.35 15.73 -4.36
C TYR A 106 -5.03 17.10 -4.54
N ALA A 107 -4.39 18.14 -3.98
CA ALA A 107 -4.72 19.54 -4.19
C ALA A 107 -3.42 20.36 -4.18
N TYR A 108 -3.17 21.13 -5.21
CA TYR A 108 -1.99 21.97 -5.35
C TYR A 108 -2.40 23.40 -5.65
N PHE A 109 -1.85 24.35 -4.93
CA PHE A 109 -1.99 25.77 -5.20
C PHE A 109 -0.62 26.42 -5.34
N ASN A 110 -0.40 27.19 -6.39
CA ASN A 110 0.84 27.91 -6.61
C ASN A 110 0.54 29.37 -6.98
N TYR A 111 1.29 30.29 -6.37
CA TYR A 111 1.24 31.71 -6.59
C TYR A 111 2.61 32.22 -7.04
N LYS A 112 2.64 32.91 -8.19
CA LYS A 112 3.84 33.51 -8.76
C LYS A 112 3.75 35.04 -8.66
N PRO A 113 4.23 35.65 -7.56
CA PRO A 113 4.15 37.10 -7.34
C PRO A 113 5.05 37.91 -8.28
N ALA A 114 6.15 37.29 -8.73
CA ALA A 114 7.13 37.92 -9.62
C ALA A 114 7.78 36.87 -10.54
N ASP A 115 8.47 37.30 -11.57
CA ASP A 115 9.06 36.38 -12.58
C ASP A 115 10.08 35.41 -12.01
N ARG A 116 10.77 35.78 -10.93
CA ARG A 116 11.83 34.97 -10.30
C ARG A 116 11.38 34.15 -9.09
N TRP A 117 10.16 34.36 -8.58
CA TRP A 117 9.70 33.73 -7.36
C TRP A 117 8.34 33.06 -7.56
N ALA A 118 8.19 31.90 -6.99
CA ALA A 118 6.88 31.29 -6.78
C ALA A 118 6.81 30.64 -5.40
N VAL A 119 5.62 30.67 -4.81
CA VAL A 119 5.30 30.02 -3.55
C VAL A 119 4.03 29.20 -3.72
N GLY A 120 3.98 28.06 -3.08
CA GLY A 120 2.82 27.19 -3.24
C GLY A 120 2.63 26.28 -2.03
N VAL A 121 1.52 25.57 -2.05
CA VAL A 121 1.22 24.52 -1.08
C VAL A 121 0.55 23.35 -1.79
N GLY A 122 0.96 22.13 -1.44
CA GLY A 122 0.36 20.88 -1.89
C GLY A 122 -0.23 20.12 -0.71
N PHE A 123 -1.36 19.46 -0.94
CA PHE A 123 -1.91 18.41 -0.10
C PHE A 123 -2.08 17.15 -0.96
N PHE A 124 -1.53 16.02 -0.54
CA PHE A 124 -1.56 14.80 -1.33
C PHE A 124 -1.31 13.55 -0.48
N THR A 125 -1.63 12.38 -1.05
CA THR A 125 -1.48 11.05 -0.41
C THR A 125 -0.37 10.24 -1.10
N PRO A 126 0.92 10.44 -0.73
CA PRO A 126 2.06 9.87 -1.47
C PRO A 126 2.30 8.39 -1.18
N ASN A 127 1.78 7.88 -0.07
CA ASN A 127 1.96 6.49 0.35
C ASN A 127 0.64 5.93 0.86
N GLY A 128 0.41 4.66 0.57
CA GLY A 128 -0.75 3.92 1.01
C GLY A 128 -0.69 2.48 0.54
N SER A 129 -1.34 1.60 1.27
CA SER A 129 -1.50 0.18 0.89
C SER A 129 -2.79 -0.33 1.48
N THR A 130 -3.52 -1.11 0.70
CA THR A 130 -4.72 -1.82 1.15
C THR A 130 -4.66 -3.24 0.65
N MET A 131 -4.81 -4.21 1.55
CA MET A 131 -4.91 -5.62 1.22
C MET A 131 -5.92 -6.26 2.17
N ASN A 132 -6.90 -6.96 1.63
CA ASN A 132 -7.90 -7.69 2.39
C ASN A 132 -8.02 -9.11 1.82
N TRP A 133 -7.61 -10.10 2.62
CA TRP A 133 -7.71 -11.51 2.30
C TRP A 133 -8.91 -12.19 2.98
N GLY A 134 -9.51 -11.53 3.97
CA GLY A 134 -10.57 -12.10 4.81
C GLY A 134 -10.06 -13.07 5.86
N ASP A 135 -11.00 -13.79 6.48
CA ASP A 135 -10.76 -14.60 7.67
C ASP A 135 -10.51 -16.08 7.38
N ASN A 136 -10.81 -16.53 6.15
CA ASN A 136 -10.85 -17.96 5.77
C ASN A 136 -9.66 -18.41 4.92
N TRP A 137 -8.60 -17.63 4.82
CA TRP A 137 -7.44 -17.97 4.00
C TRP A 137 -6.26 -18.47 4.85
N PRO A 138 -5.35 -19.30 4.30
CA PRO A 138 -4.30 -19.99 5.07
C PRO A 138 -3.28 -19.05 5.71
N GLY A 139 -3.10 -17.85 5.19
CA GLY A 139 -2.20 -16.82 5.72
C GLY A 139 -2.87 -15.82 6.66
N ALA A 140 -4.10 -16.07 7.14
CA ALA A 140 -4.81 -15.15 8.04
C ALA A 140 -4.02 -14.82 9.32
N HIS A 141 -3.15 -15.72 9.78
CA HIS A 141 -2.24 -15.48 10.91
C HIS A 141 -1.08 -14.52 10.58
N LEU A 142 -0.85 -14.19 9.32
CA LEU A 142 0.07 -13.15 8.87
C LEU A 142 -0.69 -11.84 8.67
N VAL A 143 -1.79 -11.89 7.92
CA VAL A 143 -2.65 -10.74 7.65
C VAL A 143 -4.04 -11.20 7.24
N GLN A 144 -5.08 -10.57 7.77
CA GLN A 144 -6.45 -10.63 7.28
C GLN A 144 -6.76 -9.38 6.46
N GLU A 145 -6.51 -8.21 7.05
CA GLU A 145 -6.66 -6.91 6.40
C GLU A 145 -5.52 -5.98 6.86
N ILE A 146 -4.98 -5.22 5.94
CA ILE A 146 -4.09 -4.10 6.24
C ILE A 146 -4.54 -2.88 5.45
N ASN A 147 -4.56 -1.73 6.13
CA ASN A 147 -4.83 -0.44 5.53
C ASN A 147 -3.83 0.57 6.06
N LEU A 148 -3.12 1.20 5.15
CA LEU A 148 -2.14 2.25 5.41
C LEU A 148 -2.46 3.45 4.54
N ALA A 149 -2.55 4.64 5.12
CA ALA A 149 -2.66 5.88 4.38
C ALA A 149 -1.76 6.95 4.99
N ALA A 150 -1.02 7.66 4.14
CA ALA A 150 -0.20 8.79 4.53
C ALA A 150 -0.64 10.05 3.79
N TYR A 151 -0.84 11.12 4.53
CA TYR A 151 -1.26 12.44 4.05
C TYR A 151 -0.11 13.42 4.23
N THR A 152 0.19 14.21 3.21
CA THR A 152 1.27 15.21 3.26
C THR A 152 0.77 16.58 2.89
N VAL A 153 1.12 17.58 3.70
CA VAL A 153 1.05 18.99 3.35
C VAL A 153 2.46 19.47 3.04
N GLN A 154 2.65 20.14 1.91
CA GLN A 154 3.95 20.61 1.46
C GLN A 154 3.91 22.08 1.04
N PRO A 155 4.17 23.07 1.95
CA PRO A 155 4.54 24.42 1.56
C PRO A 155 5.85 24.37 0.78
N THR A 156 5.92 25.18 -0.29
CA THR A 156 7.00 25.14 -1.30
C THR A 156 7.37 26.54 -1.73
N VAL A 157 8.67 26.75 -1.98
CA VAL A 157 9.20 27.96 -2.57
C VAL A 157 10.13 27.58 -3.72
N SER A 158 10.11 28.39 -4.80
CA SER A 158 11.04 28.25 -5.92
C SER A 158 11.59 29.59 -6.36
N PHE A 159 12.79 29.53 -6.93
CA PHE A 159 13.53 30.69 -7.38
C PHE A 159 14.25 30.45 -8.73
N LYS A 160 14.11 31.35 -9.69
CA LYS A 160 14.92 31.39 -10.89
C LYS A 160 16.25 32.06 -10.63
N ILE A 161 17.34 31.28 -10.71
CA ILE A 161 18.71 31.79 -10.66
C ILE A 161 18.97 32.62 -11.91
N CYS A 162 18.60 32.09 -13.08
CA CYS A 162 18.58 32.76 -14.38
C CYS A 162 17.37 32.22 -15.18
N ASP A 163 17.17 32.70 -16.39
CA ASP A 163 16.01 32.29 -17.22
C ASP A 163 15.98 30.81 -17.53
N GLN A 164 17.13 30.16 -17.52
CA GLN A 164 17.27 28.72 -17.81
C GLN A 164 17.36 27.83 -16.57
N LEU A 165 17.72 28.37 -15.40
CA LEU A 165 18.03 27.58 -14.22
C LEU A 165 17.20 28.02 -13.03
N SER A 166 16.53 27.06 -12.40
CA SER A 166 15.77 27.29 -11.19
C SER A 166 16.08 26.23 -10.12
N ILE A 167 15.82 26.61 -8.88
CA ILE A 167 15.85 25.74 -7.70
C ILE A 167 14.55 25.88 -6.95
N GLY A 168 14.20 24.87 -6.18
CA GLY A 168 13.00 24.90 -5.33
C GLY A 168 13.15 23.97 -4.15
N ALA A 169 12.43 24.27 -3.08
CA ALA A 169 12.36 23.46 -1.90
C ALA A 169 10.96 23.49 -1.27
N GLY A 170 10.54 22.38 -0.69
CA GLY A 170 9.32 22.23 0.06
C GLY A 170 9.56 21.50 1.38
N LEU A 171 8.83 21.88 2.40
CA LEU A 171 8.80 21.19 3.70
C LEU A 171 7.64 20.21 3.67
N MET A 172 7.92 18.91 3.76
CA MET A 172 6.89 17.87 3.85
C MET A 172 6.48 17.66 5.31
N VAL A 173 5.20 17.84 5.61
CA VAL A 173 4.58 17.57 6.91
C VAL A 173 3.61 16.41 6.68
N THR A 174 3.95 15.23 7.20
CA THR A 174 3.25 13.98 6.89
C THR A 174 2.69 13.34 8.17
N TRP A 175 1.47 12.84 8.09
CA TRP A 175 0.82 12.01 9.09
C TRP A 175 -0.03 10.94 8.39
N GLY A 176 -0.56 9.99 9.14
CA GLY A 176 -1.39 8.94 8.55
C GLY A 176 -1.92 7.98 9.58
N ASN A 177 -2.65 6.98 9.11
CA ASN A 177 -3.19 5.89 9.90
C ASN A 177 -2.62 4.55 9.46
N PHE A 178 -2.63 3.62 10.39
CA PHE A 178 -2.21 2.24 10.22
C PHE A 178 -3.24 1.34 10.88
N ASP A 179 -3.83 0.43 10.11
CA ASP A 179 -4.77 -0.57 10.57
C ASP A 179 -4.28 -1.94 10.10
N LEU A 180 -4.17 -2.90 11.00
CA LEU A 180 -3.77 -4.27 10.71
C LEU A 180 -4.68 -5.24 11.47
N SER A 181 -5.28 -6.18 10.77
CA SER A 181 -5.98 -7.32 11.35
C SER A 181 -5.30 -8.62 10.98
N ARG A 182 -5.11 -9.51 11.94
CA ARG A 182 -4.54 -10.84 11.74
C ARG A 182 -5.15 -11.86 12.71
N SER A 183 -5.27 -13.11 12.28
CA SER A 183 -5.63 -14.19 13.16
C SER A 183 -4.51 -14.47 14.17
N MET A 184 -4.86 -14.66 15.42
CA MET A 184 -3.89 -15.08 16.46
C MET A 184 -3.52 -16.56 16.34
N LEU A 185 -4.34 -17.34 15.62
CA LEU A 185 -4.14 -18.77 15.43
C LEU A 185 -4.19 -19.10 13.94
N PRO A 186 -3.40 -20.09 13.47
CA PRO A 186 -3.50 -20.55 12.09
C PRO A 186 -4.90 -21.04 11.75
N VAL A 187 -5.41 -20.67 10.57
CA VAL A 187 -6.67 -21.14 10.02
C VAL A 187 -6.49 -22.50 9.35
N GLY A 188 -7.55 -23.30 9.27
CA GLY A 188 -7.54 -24.63 8.70
C GLY A 188 -7.39 -25.75 9.73
N GLU A 189 -7.35 -26.98 9.26
CA GLU A 189 -7.23 -28.16 10.12
C GLU A 189 -5.78 -28.37 10.57
N ASN A 190 -5.47 -28.03 11.81
CA ASN A 190 -4.15 -28.20 12.44
C ASN A 190 -4.32 -28.66 13.91
N ALA A 191 -3.19 -28.91 14.60
CA ALA A 191 -3.24 -29.43 15.98
C ALA A 191 -3.98 -28.47 16.94
N THR A 192 -3.78 -27.17 16.80
CA THR A 192 -4.40 -26.13 17.63
C THR A 192 -5.91 -26.06 17.41
N THR A 193 -6.34 -25.98 16.15
CA THR A 193 -7.78 -25.91 15.83
C THR A 193 -8.51 -27.21 16.17
N LYS A 194 -7.87 -28.38 16.06
CA LYS A 194 -8.40 -29.65 16.52
C LYS A 194 -8.62 -29.66 18.02
N MET A 195 -7.66 -29.16 18.79
CA MET A 195 -7.79 -29.09 20.25
C MET A 195 -8.96 -28.16 20.65
N ILE A 196 -9.08 -27.00 20.01
CA ILE A 196 -10.19 -26.06 20.27
C ILE A 196 -11.54 -26.66 19.86
N ALA A 197 -11.61 -27.31 18.69
CA ALA A 197 -12.82 -28.02 18.26
C ALA A 197 -13.23 -29.11 19.28
N GLY A 198 -12.27 -29.87 19.81
CA GLY A 198 -12.50 -30.82 20.89
C GLY A 198 -13.02 -30.18 22.19
N GLY A 199 -12.45 -29.04 22.58
CA GLY A 199 -12.93 -28.25 23.72
C GLY A 199 -14.36 -27.75 23.53
N LEU A 200 -14.70 -27.26 22.34
CA LEU A 200 -16.05 -26.85 21.98
C LEU A 200 -17.06 -28.00 22.03
N GLN A 201 -16.67 -29.20 21.58
CA GLN A 201 -17.51 -30.42 21.71
C GLN A 201 -17.72 -30.79 23.17
N GLN A 202 -16.69 -30.65 24.02
CA GLN A 202 -16.84 -30.90 25.47
C GLN A 202 -17.81 -29.91 26.11
N VAL A 203 -17.72 -28.61 25.76
CA VAL A 203 -18.67 -27.58 26.21
C VAL A 203 -20.09 -27.90 25.75
N ALA A 204 -20.29 -28.32 24.50
CA ALA A 204 -21.57 -28.75 23.99
C ALA A 204 -22.15 -29.93 24.79
N SER A 205 -21.30 -30.91 25.16
CA SER A 205 -21.70 -32.04 25.97
C SER A 205 -22.14 -31.65 27.41
N GLN A 206 -21.42 -30.68 27.99
CA GLN A 206 -21.78 -30.14 29.32
C GLN A 206 -23.13 -29.41 29.29
N TYR A 207 -23.40 -28.62 28.28
CA TYR A 207 -24.69 -27.92 28.08
C TYR A 207 -25.82 -28.95 27.84
N ASN A 208 -25.60 -30.00 27.07
CA ASN A 208 -26.58 -31.06 26.89
C ASN A 208 -26.90 -31.80 28.20
N ALA A 209 -25.88 -32.08 29.03
CA ALA A 209 -26.10 -32.70 30.35
C ALA A 209 -26.91 -31.77 31.28
N ALA A 210 -26.60 -30.46 31.29
CA ALA A 210 -27.37 -29.49 32.04
C ALA A 210 -28.82 -29.40 31.56
N ALA A 211 -29.04 -29.40 30.23
CA ALA A 211 -30.39 -29.44 29.67
C ALA A 211 -31.22 -30.60 30.14
N GLN A 212 -30.63 -31.81 30.17
CA GLN A 212 -31.29 -33.02 30.68
C GLN A 212 -31.64 -32.90 32.17
N GLN A 213 -30.79 -32.31 33.02
CA GLN A 213 -31.06 -32.07 34.42
C GLN A 213 -32.26 -31.13 34.62
N TYR A 214 -32.34 -30.01 33.85
CA TYR A 214 -33.46 -29.10 33.91
C TYR A 214 -34.76 -29.71 33.36
N GLU A 215 -34.70 -30.57 32.35
CA GLU A 215 -35.84 -31.35 31.88
C GLU A 215 -36.37 -32.26 32.98
N ALA A 216 -35.49 -33.01 33.68
CA ALA A 216 -35.84 -33.87 34.78
C ALA A 216 -36.44 -33.10 35.99
N ALA A 217 -36.02 -31.84 36.17
CA ALA A 217 -36.54 -30.94 37.19
C ALA A 217 -37.86 -30.23 36.79
N GLY A 218 -38.36 -30.44 35.56
CA GLY A 218 -39.59 -29.83 35.05
C GLY A 218 -39.44 -28.38 34.56
N ASP A 219 -38.22 -27.84 34.48
CA ASP A 219 -37.93 -26.48 33.96
C ASP A 219 -37.65 -26.51 32.45
N ALA A 220 -38.70 -26.59 31.66
CA ALA A 220 -38.64 -26.69 30.24
C ALA A 220 -37.99 -25.44 29.57
N ALA A 221 -38.11 -24.25 30.20
CA ALA A 221 -37.53 -23.03 29.66
C ALA A 221 -36.00 -23.04 29.72
N LYS A 222 -35.43 -23.39 30.90
CA LYS A 222 -33.98 -23.53 31.05
C LYS A 222 -33.44 -24.71 30.23
N ALA A 223 -34.15 -25.82 30.16
CA ALA A 223 -33.76 -26.92 29.32
C ALA A 223 -33.63 -26.53 27.84
N ALA A 224 -34.56 -25.73 27.31
CA ALA A 224 -34.51 -25.20 25.94
C ALA A 224 -33.33 -24.23 25.74
N GLU A 225 -33.04 -23.36 26.73
CA GLU A 225 -31.88 -22.47 26.72
C GLU A 225 -30.58 -23.24 26.64
N TYR A 226 -30.34 -24.22 27.50
CA TYR A 226 -29.14 -25.05 27.49
C TYR A 226 -29.00 -25.90 26.22
N LYS A 227 -30.12 -26.38 25.63
CA LYS A 227 -30.10 -27.04 24.32
C LYS A 227 -29.65 -26.10 23.21
N ALA A 228 -30.09 -24.84 23.21
CA ALA A 228 -29.65 -23.86 22.24
C ALA A 228 -28.15 -23.56 22.39
N MET A 229 -27.64 -23.43 23.64
CA MET A 229 -26.21 -23.29 23.91
C MET A 229 -25.40 -24.50 23.42
N ALA A 230 -25.89 -25.72 23.64
CA ALA A 230 -25.24 -26.95 23.15
C ALA A 230 -25.19 -27.00 21.62
N GLN A 231 -26.26 -26.57 20.94
CA GLN A 231 -26.29 -26.47 19.48
C GLN A 231 -25.31 -25.42 18.98
N GLY A 232 -25.24 -24.24 19.61
CA GLY A 232 -24.28 -23.20 19.30
C GLY A 232 -22.83 -23.68 19.40
N ALA A 233 -22.47 -24.30 20.55
CA ALA A 233 -21.11 -24.84 20.72
C ALA A 233 -20.78 -25.96 19.71
N THR A 234 -21.78 -26.83 19.38
CA THR A 234 -21.59 -27.84 18.32
C THR A 234 -21.35 -27.23 16.97
N GLN A 235 -22.09 -26.19 16.62
CA GLN A 235 -21.90 -25.46 15.37
C GLN A 235 -20.51 -24.77 15.31
N SER A 236 -20.08 -24.14 16.43
CA SER A 236 -18.75 -23.54 16.54
C SER A 236 -17.64 -24.59 16.38
N ALA A 237 -17.83 -25.79 16.93
CA ALA A 237 -16.88 -26.89 16.75
C ALA A 237 -16.82 -27.38 15.29
N ALA A 238 -17.98 -27.51 14.64
CA ALA A 238 -18.06 -27.96 13.23
C ALA A 238 -17.38 -26.99 12.25
N THR A 239 -17.39 -25.70 12.53
CA THR A 239 -16.80 -24.65 11.69
C THR A 239 -15.44 -24.14 12.22
N ALA A 240 -14.82 -24.85 13.17
CA ALA A 240 -13.55 -24.41 13.78
C ALA A 240 -12.38 -24.31 12.79
N TYR A 241 -12.49 -24.96 11.64
CA TYR A 241 -11.45 -25.00 10.61
C TYR A 241 -11.68 -24.01 9.48
N ASP A 242 -12.87 -23.42 9.38
CA ASP A 242 -13.28 -22.65 8.20
C ASP A 242 -12.79 -21.20 8.23
N ASN A 243 -12.70 -20.59 9.42
CA ASN A 243 -12.37 -19.19 9.61
C ASN A 243 -11.48 -18.99 10.83
N ALA A 244 -10.90 -17.79 10.94
CA ALA A 244 -10.18 -17.36 12.13
C ALA A 244 -11.07 -17.49 13.38
N LEU A 245 -10.54 -18.08 14.44
CA LEU A 245 -11.21 -18.24 15.72
C LEU A 245 -11.11 -17.01 16.60
N ILE A 246 -10.01 -16.29 16.46
CA ILE A 246 -9.72 -15.05 17.15
C ILE A 246 -8.81 -14.21 16.30
N SER A 247 -9.12 -12.92 16.20
CA SER A 247 -8.35 -11.94 15.44
C SER A 247 -7.85 -10.84 16.37
N ALA A 248 -6.60 -10.41 16.16
CA ALA A 248 -6.07 -9.18 16.73
C ALA A 248 -6.26 -8.05 15.72
N LYS A 249 -6.88 -6.97 16.17
CA LYS A 249 -7.04 -5.71 15.40
C LYS A 249 -6.16 -4.64 16.02
N LEU A 250 -5.30 -4.05 15.21
CA LEU A 250 -4.36 -3.00 15.61
C LEU A 250 -4.69 -1.75 14.80
N GLU A 251 -5.08 -0.68 15.49
CA GLU A 251 -5.46 0.60 14.88
C GLU A 251 -4.65 1.74 15.51
N GLY A 252 -4.11 2.63 14.69
CA GLY A 252 -3.34 3.74 15.24
C GLY A 252 -3.04 4.87 14.27
N ASP A 253 -3.04 6.09 14.81
CA ASP A 253 -2.65 7.29 14.10
C ASP A 253 -1.16 7.58 14.31
N SER A 254 -0.46 7.93 13.22
CA SER A 254 0.94 8.31 13.32
C SER A 254 1.10 9.71 13.87
N LYS A 255 2.18 9.94 14.60
CA LYS A 255 2.68 11.29 14.88
C LYS A 255 3.15 11.93 13.58
N VAL A 256 3.14 13.28 13.57
CA VAL A 256 3.64 14.06 12.44
C VAL A 256 5.11 13.76 12.20
N ALA A 257 5.43 13.40 10.96
CA ALA A 257 6.78 13.26 10.44
C ALA A 257 7.11 14.45 9.53
N VAL A 258 8.37 14.88 9.54
CA VAL A 258 8.82 16.04 8.77
C VAL A 258 9.95 15.62 7.83
N GLY A 259 9.89 16.10 6.59
CA GLY A 259 10.89 15.87 5.58
C GLY A 259 11.02 17.05 4.63
N VAL A 260 11.91 16.93 3.66
CA VAL A 260 12.15 17.95 2.65
C VAL A 260 12.04 17.38 1.25
N ASN A 261 11.46 18.18 0.35
CA ASN A 261 11.49 17.98 -1.10
C ASN A 261 12.31 19.12 -1.71
N ALA A 262 13.36 18.81 -2.45
CA ALA A 262 14.20 19.79 -3.11
C ALA A 262 14.37 19.45 -4.59
N GLY A 263 14.56 20.45 -5.43
CA GLY A 263 14.74 20.22 -6.85
C GLY A 263 15.54 21.30 -7.55
N ILE A 264 16.07 20.90 -8.70
CA ILE A 264 16.73 21.76 -9.68
C ILE A 264 16.14 21.46 -11.06
N LEU A 265 15.94 22.50 -11.86
CA LEU A 265 15.51 22.37 -13.24
C LEU A 265 16.37 23.29 -14.11
N TRP A 266 16.93 22.69 -15.16
CA TRP A 266 17.71 23.37 -16.16
C TRP A 266 17.03 23.26 -17.53
N ASP A 267 16.55 24.39 -18.02
CA ASP A 267 15.95 24.60 -19.34
C ASP A 267 17.06 24.91 -20.31
N ILE A 268 17.72 23.89 -20.87
CA ILE A 268 18.92 24.07 -21.74
C ILE A 268 18.59 24.95 -22.92
N ASN A 269 17.43 24.69 -23.52
CA ASN A 269 16.89 25.48 -24.66
C ASN A 269 15.35 25.23 -24.72
N PRO A 270 14.61 25.84 -25.65
CA PRO A 270 13.17 25.65 -25.77
C PRO A 270 12.71 24.19 -25.96
N GLU A 271 13.59 23.32 -26.48
CA GLU A 271 13.28 21.91 -26.75
C GLU A 271 13.63 20.99 -25.59
N TRP A 272 14.69 21.26 -24.83
CA TRP A 272 15.25 20.34 -23.84
C TRP A 272 15.30 20.94 -22.45
N SER A 273 14.79 20.16 -21.49
CA SER A 273 14.95 20.42 -20.06
C SER A 273 15.53 19.19 -19.37
N LEU A 274 16.43 19.43 -18.41
CA LEU A 274 16.95 18.44 -17.48
C LEU A 274 16.58 18.84 -16.06
N ALA A 275 16.34 17.83 -15.22
CA ALA A 275 15.98 18.11 -13.83
C ALA A 275 16.38 16.98 -12.89
N MET A 276 16.49 17.33 -11.61
CA MET A 276 16.62 16.39 -10.52
C MET A 276 15.70 16.81 -9.36
N SER A 277 15.06 15.85 -8.74
CA SER A 277 14.25 16.05 -7.55
C SER A 277 14.69 15.06 -6.46
N TYR A 278 14.72 15.52 -5.22
CA TYR A 278 15.09 14.76 -4.02
C TYR A 278 13.99 14.88 -2.98
N ARG A 279 13.56 13.76 -2.41
CA ARG A 279 12.72 13.71 -1.20
C ARG A 279 13.45 12.96 -0.12
N SER A 280 13.52 13.54 1.06
CA SER A 280 14.16 12.92 2.20
C SER A 280 13.31 11.76 2.77
N ARG A 281 13.98 10.81 3.40
CA ARG A 281 13.34 9.82 4.27
C ARG A 281 12.56 10.52 5.39
N MET A 282 11.43 9.93 5.75
CA MET A 282 10.65 10.25 6.95
C MET A 282 10.28 8.95 7.66
N ASN A 283 9.96 9.01 8.96
CA ASN A 283 9.49 7.85 9.69
C ASN A 283 8.13 8.18 10.31
N MET A 284 7.11 7.47 9.90
CA MET A 284 5.79 7.51 10.53
C MET A 284 5.82 6.66 11.79
N LYS A 285 5.48 7.26 12.95
CA LYS A 285 5.52 6.59 14.25
C LYS A 285 4.13 6.62 14.89
N VAL A 286 3.54 5.46 15.07
CA VAL A 286 2.42 5.26 15.98
C VAL A 286 2.99 5.03 17.37
N LYS A 287 2.75 5.95 18.32
CA LYS A 287 3.27 5.82 19.69
C LYS A 287 2.29 5.13 20.63
N THR A 288 1.01 5.30 20.37
CA THR A 288 -0.08 4.73 21.17
C THR A 288 -1.19 4.37 20.22
N GLY A 289 -1.08 3.21 19.62
CA GLY A 289 -2.15 2.55 18.89
C GLY A 289 -2.98 1.69 19.84
N HIS A 290 -4.17 1.30 19.43
CA HIS A 290 -5.07 0.44 20.18
C HIS A 290 -5.08 -0.95 19.56
N GLY A 291 -4.89 -1.97 20.40
CA GLY A 291 -5.03 -3.38 20.04
C GLY A 291 -6.26 -3.97 20.70
N THR A 292 -7.08 -4.66 19.94
CA THR A 292 -8.27 -5.38 20.44
C THR A 292 -8.27 -6.81 19.93
N LEU A 293 -8.80 -7.74 20.76
CA LEU A 293 -9.07 -9.11 20.36
C LEU A 293 -10.55 -9.24 19.99
N ASP A 294 -10.79 -9.86 18.85
CA ASP A 294 -12.13 -10.13 18.34
C ASP A 294 -12.32 -11.65 18.23
N TYR A 295 -13.16 -12.20 19.12
CA TYR A 295 -13.47 -13.61 19.14
C TYR A 295 -14.62 -13.92 18.18
N ARG A 296 -14.51 -15.00 17.41
CA ARG A 296 -15.52 -15.38 16.43
C ARG A 296 -16.92 -15.56 17.07
N ASP A 297 -16.94 -16.15 18.25
CA ASP A 297 -18.18 -16.34 19.02
C ASP A 297 -17.88 -16.57 20.52
N PRO A 298 -18.87 -16.44 21.41
CA PRO A 298 -18.68 -16.60 22.86
C PRO A 298 -18.20 -17.98 23.30
N PHE A 299 -18.52 -19.05 22.54
CA PHE A 299 -18.07 -20.41 22.89
C PHE A 299 -16.58 -20.58 22.62
N VAL A 300 -16.10 -20.02 21.52
CA VAL A 300 -14.67 -19.96 21.21
C VAL A 300 -13.92 -19.16 22.28
N GLN A 301 -14.45 -18.01 22.69
CA GLN A 301 -13.88 -17.21 23.77
C GLN A 301 -13.76 -18.03 25.07
N ALA A 302 -14.80 -18.66 25.49
CA ALA A 302 -14.81 -19.47 26.73
C ALA A 302 -13.77 -20.62 26.70
N VAL A 303 -13.61 -21.28 25.56
CA VAL A 303 -12.61 -22.36 25.39
C VAL A 303 -11.19 -21.81 25.42
N LEU A 304 -10.94 -20.71 24.74
CA LEU A 304 -9.62 -20.10 24.66
C LEU A 304 -9.17 -19.53 26.01
N GLU A 305 -10.06 -18.87 26.74
CA GLU A 305 -9.78 -18.36 28.08
C GLU A 305 -9.52 -19.54 29.09
N ALA A 306 -10.34 -20.57 29.04
CA ALA A 306 -10.16 -21.74 29.90
C ALA A 306 -8.84 -22.48 29.65
N SER A 307 -8.37 -22.49 28.39
CA SER A 307 -7.12 -23.13 27.99
C SER A 307 -5.88 -22.28 28.31
N LYS A 308 -6.05 -21.01 28.70
CA LYS A 308 -4.97 -20.04 28.90
C LYS A 308 -4.05 -19.86 27.67
N MET A 309 -4.55 -20.15 26.50
CA MET A 309 -3.82 -19.99 25.24
C MET A 309 -3.68 -18.54 24.82
N ILE A 310 -4.52 -17.68 25.36
CA ILE A 310 -4.58 -16.25 25.01
C ILE A 310 -4.43 -15.44 26.28
N PRO A 311 -3.73 -14.30 26.23
CA PRO A 311 -3.63 -13.37 27.35
C PRO A 311 -5.02 -12.94 27.79
N GLY A 312 -5.24 -12.81 29.11
CA GLY A 312 -6.54 -12.47 29.70
C GLY A 312 -6.97 -11.01 29.54
N LEU A 313 -6.38 -10.25 28.61
CA LEU A 313 -6.73 -8.87 28.31
C LEU A 313 -7.18 -8.74 26.85
N ASP A 314 -8.42 -8.32 26.66
CA ASP A 314 -9.03 -8.14 25.34
C ASP A 314 -8.57 -6.84 24.65
N GLN A 315 -7.85 -5.97 25.36
CA GLN A 315 -7.40 -4.66 24.88
C GLN A 315 -5.99 -4.35 25.34
N GLY A 316 -5.23 -3.67 24.51
CA GLY A 316 -3.89 -3.19 24.81
C GLY A 316 -3.50 -2.01 23.94
N THR A 317 -2.36 -1.43 24.24
CA THR A 317 -1.78 -0.39 23.43
C THR A 317 -0.48 -0.87 22.78
N PHE A 318 -0.18 -0.33 21.59
CA PHE A 318 1.03 -0.69 20.86
C PHE A 318 1.74 0.53 20.29
N SER A 319 3.02 0.33 19.95
CA SER A 319 3.78 1.26 19.14
C SER A 319 4.31 0.58 17.87
N ALA A 320 4.40 1.35 16.78
CA ALA A 320 4.93 0.87 15.51
C ALA A 320 5.63 2.01 14.76
N GLU A 321 6.60 1.65 13.90
CA GLU A 321 7.29 2.62 13.05
C GLU A 321 7.33 2.12 11.60
N LEU A 322 6.99 3.02 10.65
CA LEU A 322 7.02 2.75 9.22
C LEU A 322 7.89 3.80 8.53
N PRO A 323 8.99 3.41 7.85
CA PRO A 323 9.82 4.34 7.11
C PRO A 323 9.19 4.71 5.76
N LEU A 324 9.11 6.01 5.45
CA LEU A 324 8.85 6.52 4.12
C LEU A 324 10.21 6.77 3.44
N PRO A 325 10.58 6.05 2.37
CA PRO A 325 11.93 6.02 1.86
C PRO A 325 12.36 7.33 1.19
N THR A 326 13.66 7.57 1.17
CA THR A 326 14.27 8.60 0.32
C THR A 326 14.00 8.30 -1.15
N THR A 327 13.71 9.33 -1.95
CA THR A 327 13.66 9.20 -3.41
C THR A 327 14.52 10.24 -4.09
N VAL A 328 15.22 9.82 -5.16
CA VAL A 328 15.95 10.71 -6.08
C VAL A 328 15.44 10.44 -7.48
N THR A 329 15.00 11.48 -8.17
CA THR A 329 14.46 11.33 -9.54
C THR A 329 15.23 12.24 -10.49
N TRP A 330 15.74 11.66 -11.55
CA TRP A 330 16.33 12.39 -12.68
C TRP A 330 15.32 12.42 -13.81
N GLY A 331 15.13 13.59 -14.41
CA GLY A 331 14.15 13.79 -15.47
C GLY A 331 14.75 14.46 -16.70
N VAL A 332 14.20 14.10 -17.85
CA VAL A 332 14.46 14.74 -19.15
C VAL A 332 13.11 15.02 -19.80
N SER A 333 12.93 16.23 -20.32
CA SER A 333 11.79 16.59 -21.17
C SER A 333 12.28 17.06 -22.53
N PHE A 334 11.62 16.61 -23.59
CA PHE A 334 11.92 16.93 -24.98
C PHE A 334 10.68 17.42 -25.73
N ARG A 335 10.75 18.63 -26.25
CA ARG A 335 9.68 19.36 -26.98
C ARG A 335 10.09 19.66 -28.40
N PRO A 336 10.07 18.65 -29.32
CA PRO A 336 10.52 18.85 -30.73
C PRO A 336 9.63 19.79 -31.53
N ALA A 337 8.42 20.03 -31.07
CA ALA A 337 7.45 20.90 -31.69
C ALA A 337 6.44 21.40 -30.65
N VAL A 338 5.76 22.51 -30.97
CA VAL A 338 4.76 23.15 -30.07
C VAL A 338 3.65 22.19 -29.59
N LYS A 339 3.35 21.17 -30.40
CA LYS A 339 2.27 20.19 -30.09
C LYS A 339 2.75 18.95 -29.37
N TRP A 340 4.05 18.64 -29.34
CA TRP A 340 4.59 17.42 -28.80
C TRP A 340 5.52 17.69 -27.63
N GLU A 341 5.35 16.90 -26.59
CA GLU A 341 6.30 16.80 -25.47
C GLU A 341 6.46 15.33 -25.08
N PHE A 342 7.71 14.91 -24.96
CA PHE A 342 8.13 13.60 -24.46
C PHE A 342 8.88 13.81 -23.16
N ALA A 343 8.71 12.90 -22.22
CA ALA A 343 9.47 12.95 -20.97
C ALA A 343 9.89 11.54 -20.52
N VAL A 344 11.03 11.50 -19.84
CA VAL A 344 11.58 10.30 -19.20
C VAL A 344 12.01 10.69 -17.80
N ASP A 345 11.60 9.88 -16.82
CA ASP A 345 12.09 9.97 -15.45
C ASP A 345 12.74 8.62 -15.05
N LEU A 346 13.88 8.69 -14.38
CA LEU A 346 14.51 7.60 -13.67
C LEU A 346 14.49 7.91 -12.19
N GLN A 347 13.80 7.11 -11.39
CA GLN A 347 13.68 7.31 -9.94
C GLN A 347 14.40 6.18 -9.20
N TRP A 348 15.28 6.55 -8.30
CA TRP A 348 15.84 5.67 -7.28
C TRP A 348 15.05 5.83 -5.98
N VAL A 349 14.73 4.70 -5.33
CA VAL A 349 14.00 4.65 -4.07
C VAL A 349 14.78 3.85 -3.04
N GLY A 350 15.07 4.47 -1.88
CA GLY A 350 15.88 3.91 -0.80
C GLY A 350 15.06 2.97 0.11
N TRP A 351 14.49 1.91 -0.43
CA TRP A 351 13.67 0.94 0.30
C TRP A 351 14.44 0.11 1.33
N SER A 352 15.77 0.01 1.24
CA SER A 352 16.59 -0.68 2.26
C SER A 352 16.42 -0.11 3.68
N ALA A 353 15.78 1.06 3.80
CA ALA A 353 15.36 1.61 5.07
C ALA A 353 14.25 0.81 5.79
N TYR A 354 13.57 -0.10 5.09
CA TYR A 354 12.48 -0.93 5.62
C TYR A 354 12.96 -2.37 5.83
N GLU A 355 13.66 -2.58 6.95
CA GLU A 355 14.21 -3.90 7.33
C GLU A 355 13.13 -4.80 7.95
N ALA A 356 12.30 -4.24 8.82
CA ALA A 356 11.21 -4.96 9.47
C ALA A 356 10.08 -4.01 9.89
N LEU A 357 8.86 -4.54 9.99
CA LEU A 357 7.78 -3.92 10.74
C LEU A 357 7.82 -4.50 12.16
N ASN A 358 8.10 -3.63 13.12
CA ASN A 358 8.08 -3.96 14.55
C ASN A 358 6.83 -3.36 15.16
N VAL A 359 6.03 -4.20 15.80
CA VAL A 359 4.91 -3.77 16.65
C VAL A 359 5.23 -4.21 18.08
N GLU A 360 5.45 -3.24 18.94
CA GLU A 360 5.74 -3.47 20.36
C GLU A 360 4.49 -3.16 21.17
N PHE A 361 4.07 -4.10 22.02
CA PHE A 361 2.97 -3.89 22.95
C PHE A 361 3.48 -3.20 24.21
N ASN A 362 2.78 -2.17 24.66
CA ASN A 362 3.21 -1.33 25.78
C ASN A 362 2.97 -2.03 27.12
N GLU A 363 1.94 -2.89 27.21
CA GLU A 363 1.58 -3.66 28.38
C GLU A 363 2.38 -4.97 28.40
N LYS A 364 3.56 -4.95 29.04
CA LYS A 364 4.42 -6.15 29.18
C LYS A 364 3.76 -7.28 29.99
N GLU A 365 2.78 -6.95 30.82
CA GLU A 365 2.02 -7.90 31.63
C GLU A 365 1.09 -8.79 30.80
N LEU A 366 0.82 -8.41 29.54
CA LEU A 366 0.02 -9.20 28.61
C LEU A 366 0.69 -10.50 28.17
N GLY A 367 2.03 -10.59 28.29
CA GLY A 367 2.76 -11.77 27.82
C GLY A 367 2.65 -11.99 26.30
N ILE A 368 2.25 -10.97 25.54
CA ILE A 368 2.21 -11.03 24.07
C ILE A 368 3.60 -10.68 23.54
N ASP A 369 4.16 -11.56 22.75
CA ASP A 369 5.41 -11.30 22.06
C ASP A 369 5.25 -10.17 21.03
N PRO A 370 6.25 -9.29 20.87
CA PRO A 370 6.27 -8.29 19.82
C PRO A 370 6.07 -8.94 18.44
N ILE A 371 5.31 -8.28 17.57
CA ILE A 371 5.21 -8.72 16.18
C ILE A 371 6.46 -8.23 15.45
N TYR A 372 7.28 -9.15 15.00
CA TYR A 372 8.46 -8.89 14.20
C TYR A 372 8.26 -9.44 12.78
N SER A 373 7.85 -8.57 11.86
CA SER A 373 7.62 -8.93 10.46
C SER A 373 8.82 -8.48 9.62
N VAL A 374 9.71 -9.42 9.30
CA VAL A 374 10.91 -9.12 8.48
C VAL A 374 10.50 -8.69 7.10
N LYS A 375 11.04 -7.58 6.61
CA LYS A 375 10.80 -7.05 5.25
C LYS A 375 12.03 -7.18 4.37
N ASN A 376 13.19 -6.82 4.90
CA ASN A 376 14.49 -6.90 4.22
C ASN A 376 14.45 -6.36 2.78
N TYR A 377 13.86 -5.15 2.64
CA TYR A 377 13.65 -4.53 1.34
C TYR A 377 14.97 -4.06 0.73
N SER A 378 15.10 -4.16 -0.58
CA SER A 378 16.22 -3.66 -1.37
C SER A 378 15.89 -2.33 -2.03
N ASN A 379 16.90 -1.50 -2.30
CA ASN A 379 16.72 -0.27 -3.07
C ASN A 379 16.31 -0.60 -4.51
N THR A 380 15.46 0.23 -5.09
CA THR A 380 14.85 0.00 -6.40
C THR A 380 15.04 1.15 -7.36
N LEU A 381 14.86 0.85 -8.64
CA LEU A 381 14.76 1.83 -9.72
C LEU A 381 13.38 1.76 -10.36
N THR A 382 12.82 2.94 -10.66
CA THR A 382 11.60 3.07 -11.46
C THR A 382 11.93 3.82 -12.73
N PHE A 383 11.61 3.24 -13.86
CA PHE A 383 11.73 3.89 -15.17
C PHE A 383 10.36 4.33 -15.65
N ARG A 384 10.22 5.61 -16.04
CA ARG A 384 8.98 6.20 -16.54
C ARG A 384 9.18 6.85 -17.89
N PHE A 385 8.22 6.65 -18.78
CA PHE A 385 8.17 7.31 -20.10
C PHE A 385 6.77 7.84 -20.34
N GLY A 386 6.69 9.05 -20.90
CA GLY A 386 5.43 9.65 -21.27
C GLY A 386 5.52 10.53 -22.50
N ALA A 387 4.41 10.63 -23.21
CA ALA A 387 4.24 11.50 -24.36
C ALA A 387 2.90 12.23 -24.27
N GLN A 388 2.88 13.51 -24.62
CA GLN A 388 1.65 14.27 -24.81
C GLN A 388 1.60 14.93 -26.18
N TYR A 389 0.38 14.99 -26.70
CA TYR A 389 0.08 15.64 -27.97
C TYR A 389 -1.06 16.64 -27.80
N ARG A 390 -0.80 17.91 -28.07
CA ARG A 390 -1.82 18.96 -28.13
C ARG A 390 -2.49 18.89 -29.50
N ALA A 391 -3.61 18.19 -29.58
CA ALA A 391 -4.37 18.03 -30.82
C ALA A 391 -4.91 19.39 -31.31
N CYS A 392 -5.48 20.17 -30.38
CA CYS A 392 -5.95 21.53 -30.59
C CYS A 392 -5.90 22.31 -29.24
N ASP A 393 -6.35 23.56 -29.23
CA ASP A 393 -6.26 24.42 -28.03
C ASP A 393 -7.09 23.91 -26.85
N TRP A 394 -8.15 23.15 -27.09
CA TRP A 394 -9.03 22.62 -26.07
C TRP A 394 -8.81 21.12 -25.76
N LEU A 395 -7.99 20.40 -26.56
CA LEU A 395 -7.77 18.95 -26.37
C LEU A 395 -6.27 18.61 -26.36
N THR A 396 -5.85 17.94 -25.30
CA THR A 396 -4.53 17.30 -25.20
C THR A 396 -4.70 15.83 -24.87
N ALA A 397 -4.07 14.94 -25.67
CA ALA A 397 -3.98 13.51 -25.42
C ALA A 397 -2.63 13.15 -24.82
N ARG A 398 -2.61 12.14 -23.95
CA ARG A 398 -1.41 11.62 -23.29
C ARG A 398 -1.39 10.11 -23.32
N MET A 399 -0.19 9.58 -23.36
CA MET A 399 0.08 8.17 -23.15
C MET A 399 1.42 7.99 -22.45
N GLY A 400 1.58 6.88 -21.78
CA GLY A 400 2.83 6.58 -21.13
C GLY A 400 2.90 5.17 -20.61
N MET A 401 4.05 4.82 -20.09
CA MET A 401 4.31 3.57 -19.40
C MET A 401 5.35 3.78 -18.31
N TYR A 402 5.31 2.92 -17.32
CA TYR A 402 6.38 2.87 -16.34
C TYR A 402 6.60 1.44 -15.84
N VAL A 403 7.81 1.19 -15.41
CA VAL A 403 8.25 -0.07 -14.83
C VAL A 403 8.77 0.23 -13.43
N ASP A 404 8.14 -0.37 -12.44
CA ASP A 404 8.51 -0.25 -11.03
C ASP A 404 9.18 -1.55 -10.56
N GLU A 405 10.40 -1.46 -10.04
CA GLU A 405 11.09 -2.58 -9.41
C GLU A 405 10.50 -2.91 -8.02
N SER A 406 10.33 -4.21 -7.66
CA SER A 406 9.99 -4.62 -6.28
C SER A 406 11.18 -4.51 -5.34
N PRO A 407 10.99 -3.94 -4.17
CA PRO A 407 12.01 -4.00 -3.14
C PRO A 407 12.11 -5.39 -2.47
N VAL A 408 11.19 -6.30 -2.73
CA VAL A 408 11.03 -7.56 -2.00
C VAL A 408 11.68 -8.71 -2.76
N SER A 409 12.61 -9.43 -2.12
CA SER A 409 13.11 -10.70 -2.66
C SER A 409 12.07 -11.82 -2.55
N SER A 410 12.24 -12.90 -3.32
CA SER A 410 11.36 -14.07 -3.24
C SER A 410 11.34 -14.72 -1.86
N ASP A 411 12.45 -14.58 -1.10
CA ASP A 411 12.60 -15.18 0.24
C ASP A 411 11.86 -14.40 1.35
N TYR A 412 11.36 -13.18 1.04
CA TYR A 412 10.65 -12.32 1.98
C TYR A 412 9.32 -11.82 1.40
N LEU A 413 8.77 -12.53 0.42
CA LEU A 413 7.50 -12.15 -0.21
C LEU A 413 6.33 -12.34 0.77
N ASN A 414 5.89 -11.24 1.36
CA ASN A 414 4.91 -11.20 2.43
C ASN A 414 3.51 -10.88 1.89
N PRO A 415 2.46 -11.58 2.33
CA PRO A 415 1.09 -11.33 1.89
C PRO A 415 0.47 -10.01 2.39
N GLU A 416 1.07 -9.32 3.37
CA GLU A 416 0.62 -7.98 3.78
C GLU A 416 0.80 -6.96 2.62
N THR A 417 1.91 -7.10 1.91
CA THR A 417 2.26 -6.25 0.77
C THR A 417 2.92 -7.11 -0.30
N PRO A 418 2.15 -7.98 -1.00
CA PRO A 418 2.72 -8.86 -2.01
C PRO A 418 3.23 -8.00 -3.17
N SER A 419 4.53 -7.76 -3.16
CA SER A 419 5.18 -6.86 -4.11
C SER A 419 5.79 -7.66 -5.25
N MET A 420 5.51 -7.23 -6.48
CA MET A 420 6.00 -7.81 -7.72
C MET A 420 6.44 -6.69 -8.64
N THR A 421 7.25 -6.98 -9.65
CA THR A 421 7.48 -6.05 -10.74
C THR A 421 6.17 -5.67 -11.40
N LYS A 422 5.94 -4.38 -11.54
CA LYS A 422 4.78 -3.85 -12.22
C LYS A 422 5.18 -3.17 -13.51
N VAL A 423 4.45 -3.48 -14.56
CA VAL A 423 4.46 -2.71 -15.79
C VAL A 423 3.11 -2.03 -15.89
N SER A 424 3.14 -0.72 -16.01
CA SER A 424 1.94 0.10 -16.04
C SER A 424 1.80 0.79 -17.38
N TYR A 425 0.63 0.70 -17.97
CA TYR A 425 0.27 1.34 -19.23
C TYR A 425 -0.77 2.41 -18.96
N THR A 426 -0.55 3.61 -19.51
CA THR A 426 -1.37 4.76 -19.17
C THR A 426 -1.87 5.50 -20.40
N ALA A 427 -3.07 6.07 -20.27
CA ALA A 427 -3.66 6.97 -21.25
C ALA A 427 -4.42 8.08 -20.53
N GLY A 428 -4.45 9.28 -21.12
CA GLY A 428 -5.15 10.42 -20.54
C GLY A 428 -5.59 11.47 -21.54
N LEU A 429 -6.61 12.23 -21.18
CA LEU A 429 -7.15 13.33 -21.94
C LEU A 429 -7.31 14.56 -21.04
N SER A 430 -6.98 15.73 -21.57
CA SER A 430 -7.30 17.02 -20.97
C SER A 430 -8.20 17.82 -21.88
N PHE A 431 -9.32 18.27 -21.35
CA PHE A 431 -10.26 19.18 -22.02
C PHE A 431 -10.14 20.57 -21.40
N ARG A 432 -9.98 21.59 -22.23
CA ARG A 432 -9.93 23.00 -21.84
C ARG A 432 -11.13 23.76 -22.39
N PRO A 433 -12.30 23.72 -21.74
CA PRO A 433 -13.49 24.42 -22.20
C PRO A 433 -13.34 25.93 -22.15
N ARG A 434 -12.42 26.42 -21.32
CA ARG A 434 -12.00 27.81 -21.21
C ARG A 434 -10.48 27.89 -21.04
N LYS A 435 -9.86 29.02 -21.36
CA LYS A 435 -8.41 29.21 -21.22
C LYS A 435 -7.87 28.99 -19.80
N TYR A 436 -8.73 29.21 -18.82
CA TYR A 436 -8.40 29.13 -17.38
C TYR A 436 -8.95 27.90 -16.64
N VAL A 437 -9.59 26.95 -17.37
CA VAL A 437 -10.13 25.71 -16.77
C VAL A 437 -9.67 24.51 -17.58
N SER A 438 -9.17 23.48 -16.91
CA SER A 438 -8.96 22.15 -17.49
C SER A 438 -9.75 21.08 -16.73
N ILE A 439 -10.23 20.08 -17.46
CA ILE A 439 -10.82 18.85 -16.96
C ILE A 439 -9.94 17.72 -17.47
N ASP A 440 -9.39 16.95 -16.56
CA ASP A 440 -8.41 15.92 -16.85
C ASP A 440 -8.98 14.53 -16.50
N LEU A 441 -8.80 13.58 -17.40
CA LEU A 441 -9.21 12.18 -17.24
C LEU A 441 -7.99 11.30 -17.52
N ALA A 442 -7.79 10.27 -16.72
CA ALA A 442 -6.74 9.29 -16.98
C ALA A 442 -7.16 7.89 -16.58
N TYR A 443 -6.57 6.93 -17.28
CA TYR A 443 -6.65 5.52 -16.98
C TYR A 443 -5.24 4.94 -16.92
N CYS A 444 -5.01 4.08 -15.93
CA CYS A 444 -3.77 3.31 -15.82
C CYS A 444 -4.14 1.84 -15.56
N TYR A 445 -3.56 0.96 -16.34
CA TYR A 445 -3.58 -0.49 -16.09
C TYR A 445 -2.23 -0.91 -15.56
N VAL A 446 -2.24 -1.51 -14.38
CA VAL A 446 -1.06 -2.05 -13.70
C VAL A 446 -1.08 -3.56 -13.82
N SER A 447 -0.02 -4.14 -14.36
CA SER A 447 0.16 -5.58 -14.48
C SER A 447 1.44 -6.00 -13.79
N SER A 448 1.46 -7.17 -13.19
CA SER A 448 2.72 -7.80 -12.81
C SER A 448 3.53 -8.13 -14.07
N ALA A 449 4.84 -7.88 -14.06
CA ALA A 449 5.74 -8.30 -15.14
C ALA A 449 5.86 -9.83 -15.19
N ASP A 450 5.91 -10.47 -14.02
CA ASP A 450 5.80 -11.91 -13.91
C ASP A 450 4.33 -12.29 -13.81
N PRO A 451 3.81 -13.15 -14.70
CA PRO A 451 2.41 -13.58 -14.65
C PRO A 451 2.05 -14.24 -13.32
N GLU A 452 3.03 -14.86 -12.66
CA GLU A 452 2.90 -15.52 -11.38
C GLU A 452 4.25 -15.49 -10.65
N ARG A 453 4.31 -14.87 -9.48
CA ARG A 453 5.54 -14.83 -8.68
C ARG A 453 5.46 -15.81 -7.53
N THR A 454 6.39 -16.77 -7.53
CA THR A 454 6.60 -17.67 -6.40
C THR A 454 7.44 -16.98 -5.35
N GLY A 455 7.02 -17.09 -4.09
CA GLY A 455 7.78 -16.58 -2.97
C GLY A 455 7.58 -17.38 -1.70
N SER A 456 8.47 -17.17 -0.77
CA SER A 456 8.44 -17.71 0.58
C SER A 456 8.57 -16.56 1.58
N TYR A 457 8.03 -16.77 2.77
CA TYR A 457 8.12 -15.82 3.86
C TYR A 457 8.41 -16.55 5.16
N PRO A 458 9.51 -16.23 5.86
CA PRO A 458 9.85 -16.87 7.12
C PRO A 458 8.96 -16.34 8.25
N ILE A 459 8.33 -17.25 8.98
CA ILE A 459 7.56 -16.97 10.18
C ILE A 459 8.41 -17.42 11.37
N TYR A 460 8.68 -16.50 12.29
CA TYR A 460 9.42 -16.76 13.50
C TYR A 460 8.46 -16.87 14.67
N SER A 461 8.57 -17.95 15.45
CA SER A 461 7.93 -18.10 16.72
C SER A 461 8.97 -18.53 17.78
N TYR A 462 8.68 -18.29 19.04
CA TYR A 462 9.56 -18.66 20.12
C TYR A 462 8.84 -19.67 21.02
N GLN A 463 9.46 -20.81 21.27
CA GLN A 463 9.00 -21.79 22.22
C GLN A 463 10.16 -22.15 23.17
N ASP A 464 9.95 -22.00 24.48
CA ASP A 464 10.97 -22.27 25.51
C ASP A 464 12.33 -21.62 25.23
N ASN A 465 12.32 -20.36 24.78
CA ASN A 465 13.50 -19.60 24.30
C ASN A 465 14.17 -20.18 23.04
N THR A 466 13.58 -21.15 22.39
CA THR A 466 14.04 -21.69 21.12
C THR A 466 13.33 -21.00 19.98
N LYS A 467 14.08 -20.36 19.06
CA LYS A 467 13.56 -19.78 17.84
C LYS A 467 13.13 -20.91 16.89
N LEU A 468 11.84 -20.95 16.61
CA LEU A 468 11.28 -21.84 15.60
C LEU A 468 11.03 -21.02 14.33
N GLU A 469 11.37 -21.59 13.19
CA GLU A 469 11.13 -21.00 11.88
C GLU A 469 10.20 -21.92 11.08
N SER A 470 9.15 -21.34 10.54
CA SER A 470 8.29 -21.98 9.55
C SER A 470 8.23 -21.11 8.31
N ILE A 471 7.91 -21.69 7.16
CA ILE A 471 7.91 -20.99 5.88
C ILE A 471 6.48 -20.98 5.34
N PHE A 472 5.98 -19.77 5.09
CA PHE A 472 4.74 -19.58 4.34
C PHE A 472 5.11 -19.32 2.88
N SER A 473 4.71 -20.21 1.98
CA SER A 473 5.11 -20.12 0.57
C SER A 473 3.92 -20.30 -0.37
N GLY A 474 3.99 -19.61 -1.50
CA GLY A 474 2.96 -19.68 -2.52
C GLY A 474 3.23 -18.80 -3.71
N ASN A 475 2.30 -18.84 -4.63
CA ASN A 475 2.32 -18.05 -5.85
C ASN A 475 1.35 -16.89 -5.74
N TYR A 476 1.79 -15.73 -6.17
CA TYR A 476 0.98 -14.51 -6.18
C TYR A 476 0.80 -13.98 -7.61
N LYS A 477 -0.39 -13.47 -7.90
CA LYS A 477 -0.71 -12.72 -9.12
C LYS A 477 -1.32 -11.38 -8.71
N LEU A 478 -0.91 -10.30 -9.38
CA LEU A 478 -1.39 -8.96 -9.05
C LEU A 478 -1.68 -8.17 -10.32
N HIS A 479 -2.82 -7.47 -10.34
CA HIS A 479 -3.12 -6.44 -11.32
C HIS A 479 -4.00 -5.36 -10.67
N ALA A 480 -4.02 -4.17 -11.29
CA ALA A 480 -4.87 -3.09 -10.82
C ALA A 480 -5.37 -2.21 -11.98
N HIS A 481 -6.52 -1.61 -11.76
CA HIS A 481 -7.11 -0.59 -12.63
C HIS A 481 -7.19 0.72 -11.85
N VAL A 482 -6.74 1.80 -12.49
CA VAL A 482 -6.79 3.13 -11.90
C VAL A 482 -7.55 4.06 -12.83
N LEU A 483 -8.59 4.68 -12.30
CA LEU A 483 -9.34 5.76 -12.94
C LEU A 483 -9.06 7.04 -12.19
N SER A 484 -8.64 8.09 -12.89
CA SER A 484 -8.32 9.37 -12.27
C SER A 484 -9.08 10.52 -12.93
N PHE A 485 -9.53 11.46 -12.07
CA PHE A 485 -10.22 12.68 -12.46
C PHE A 485 -9.54 13.88 -11.81
N GLY A 486 -9.35 14.96 -12.59
CA GLY A 486 -8.72 16.18 -12.12
C GLY A 486 -9.35 17.44 -12.70
N LEU A 487 -9.23 18.52 -11.96
CA LEU A 487 -9.64 19.87 -12.35
C LEU A 487 -8.46 20.83 -12.16
N GLY A 488 -8.19 21.64 -13.16
CA GLY A 488 -7.17 22.69 -13.10
C GLY A 488 -7.74 24.07 -13.37
N PHE A 489 -7.27 25.07 -12.62
CA PHE A 489 -7.66 26.47 -12.76
C PHE A 489 -6.39 27.32 -12.78
N ASN A 490 -6.25 28.19 -13.79
CA ASN A 490 -5.11 29.10 -13.93
C ASN A 490 -5.56 30.51 -14.28
N PHE A 491 -5.08 31.51 -13.52
CA PHE A 491 -5.49 32.90 -13.63
C PHE A 491 -4.29 33.86 -13.71
#